data_d6d74836cb39ed8842addb8ac41ea95c
#
_entry.id   d6d74836cb39ed8842addb8ac41ea95c
#
_cell.length_a   1.000
_cell.length_b   1.000
_cell.length_c   1.000
_cell.angle_alpha   90.00
_cell.angle_beta   90.00
_cell.angle_gamma   90.00
#
_symmetry.space_group_name_H-M   'P 1'
#
loop_
_entity.id
_entity.type
_entity.pdbx_description
1 polymer ?
#
loop_
_entity_poly.entity_id
_entity_poly.type
_entity_poly.pdbx_seq_one_letter_code
_entity_poly.pdbx_strand_id
1 'polypeptide(L)'
;MNNYKYDGERKFSVHSFDCSDKGEFSERHEAIEEFTENLEKINEYQQKLFAEQKEGIIFIFQAMDAAGKDGAVRAVLSCLSPQGVSEHSFKVPSAEENRHDYLWRFWRAIPEKGSISILNRSYYEDVLVQKIHKIYEKNNYADRIDKDTIIDKRYDQICDFEKYLWENSIRVVKIFLNVSKDEQARRFISRIDTPKKNWKFSSGDIDEREYWDEYMEAYETCINRTARKDTPWYVVPADHKWYARLVISRIVLSELENMNPKWPVLAEAEMAKLRTYRERLASETEPQENHEEDDGKKLKPSDTAVGIALKNDRQALSEKKFRNLLKKSIFENFSERFGVSEQTQEQLGKIYLDIEEAEAKAEADSLAEVKAVYREKKEAMEAGLKGFGKEAKKLFERYKKASRTQIKAYVEEINLSYTQYEEELKQIMIEYEIAVGSEGVSADAALTDYESKLRSAFEAHRSGSAENKERTVSKLIEITDEYAQIGTSFCKTKETPDESDPSEQAEDAAAEADTAPAESPEAEESVENNDAGEPDTHE
;
A
#
# COMPACT_ATOMS: atom_id res chain seq x y z
N MET A 1 20.19 -14.84 -3.99
CA MET A 1 19.71 -14.74 -2.59
C MET A 1 20.86 -14.74 -1.57
N ASN A 2 21.86 -15.62 -1.71
CA ASN A 2 22.96 -15.73 -0.72
C ASN A 2 23.75 -14.42 -0.50
N ASN A 3 23.76 -13.50 -1.46
CA ASN A 3 24.48 -12.23 -1.33
C ASN A 3 23.90 -11.31 -0.24
N TYR A 4 22.63 -11.41 0.05
CA TYR A 4 21.91 -10.55 1.01
C TYR A 4 21.63 -11.25 2.35
N LYS A 5 21.84 -12.58 2.45
CA LYS A 5 21.60 -13.37 3.66
C LYS A 5 22.80 -13.32 4.60
N TYR A 6 22.52 -13.10 5.88
CA TYR A 6 23.46 -13.15 7.00
C TYR A 6 22.88 -14.09 8.06
N ASP A 7 23.56 -15.19 8.30
CA ASP A 7 23.13 -16.29 9.17
C ASP A 7 24.12 -16.61 10.30
N GLY A 8 25.10 -15.71 10.48
CA GLY A 8 26.16 -15.83 11.46
C GLY A 8 27.49 -16.38 10.90
N GLU A 9 27.50 -16.99 9.70
CA GLU A 9 28.73 -17.49 9.08
C GLU A 9 29.60 -16.36 8.51
N ARG A 10 28.97 -15.36 7.90
CA ARG A 10 29.67 -14.14 7.43
C ARG A 10 29.22 -12.91 8.20
N LYS A 11 30.13 -11.95 8.32
CA LYS A 11 29.83 -10.66 8.94
C LYS A 11 29.29 -9.67 7.92
N PHE A 12 28.31 -8.91 8.35
CA PHE A 12 27.83 -7.72 7.65
C PHE A 12 28.76 -6.55 7.93
N SER A 13 29.03 -5.74 6.92
CA SER A 13 29.68 -4.44 7.07
C SER A 13 28.95 -3.40 6.25
N VAL A 14 28.50 -2.34 6.91
CA VAL A 14 27.80 -1.20 6.31
C VAL A 14 28.66 -0.52 5.25
N HIS A 15 29.95 -0.38 5.49
CA HIS A 15 30.86 0.32 4.57
C HIS A 15 31.11 -0.43 3.26
N SER A 16 30.96 -1.74 3.25
CA SER A 16 31.16 -2.57 2.05
C SER A 16 29.86 -2.94 1.34
N PHE A 17 28.70 -2.55 1.88
CA PHE A 17 27.41 -2.87 1.31
C PHE A 17 26.95 -1.82 0.31
N ASP A 18 26.64 -2.22 -0.91
CA ASP A 18 26.11 -1.34 -1.95
C ASP A 18 24.58 -1.20 -1.82
N CYS A 19 24.13 -0.03 -1.31
CA CYS A 19 22.71 0.29 -1.19
C CYS A 19 22.01 0.49 -2.55
N SER A 20 22.78 0.74 -3.61
CA SER A 20 22.32 0.98 -4.98
C SER A 20 22.34 -0.25 -5.88
N ASP A 21 22.76 -1.41 -5.34
CA ASP A 21 22.80 -2.67 -6.08
C ASP A 21 21.45 -2.98 -6.73
N LYS A 22 21.51 -3.43 -7.98
CA LYS A 22 20.35 -3.84 -8.79
C LYS A 22 20.51 -5.28 -9.32
N GLY A 23 21.51 -6.03 -8.82
CA GLY A 23 21.82 -7.37 -9.29
C GLY A 23 22.08 -7.42 -10.79
N GLU A 24 21.43 -8.35 -11.46
CA GLU A 24 21.51 -8.54 -12.91
C GLU A 24 20.68 -7.56 -13.74
N PHE A 25 19.83 -6.74 -13.13
CA PHE A 25 18.88 -5.88 -13.83
C PHE A 25 19.42 -4.46 -14.05
N SER A 26 19.26 -3.95 -15.25
CA SER A 26 19.57 -2.56 -15.58
C SER A 26 18.41 -1.65 -15.27
N GLU A 27 17.18 -2.09 -15.59
CA GLU A 27 15.96 -1.31 -15.46
C GLU A 27 14.83 -2.09 -14.77
N ARG A 28 13.88 -1.34 -14.26
CA ARG A 28 12.74 -1.87 -13.53
C ARG A 28 11.89 -2.87 -14.32
N HIS A 29 11.67 -2.63 -15.61
CA HIS A 29 10.76 -3.45 -16.41
C HIS A 29 11.25 -4.90 -16.55
N GLU A 30 12.57 -5.12 -16.53
CA GLU A 30 13.20 -6.44 -16.59
C GLU A 30 12.87 -7.31 -15.37
N ALA A 31 12.58 -6.69 -14.24
CA ALA A 31 12.33 -7.36 -12.97
C ALA A 31 10.84 -7.62 -12.68
N ILE A 32 9.93 -7.10 -13.51
CA ILE A 32 8.49 -7.12 -13.20
C ILE A 32 7.91 -8.52 -13.34
N GLU A 33 8.31 -9.26 -14.36
CA GLU A 33 7.82 -10.61 -14.60
C GLU A 33 8.14 -11.51 -13.42
N GLU A 34 9.41 -11.57 -13.04
CA GLU A 34 9.83 -12.36 -11.87
C GLU A 34 9.14 -11.90 -10.58
N PHE A 35 8.99 -10.59 -10.38
CA PHE A 35 8.29 -10.08 -9.23
C PHE A 35 6.84 -10.57 -9.18
N THR A 36 6.15 -10.57 -10.31
CA THR A 36 4.76 -11.04 -10.43
C THR A 36 4.64 -12.54 -10.16
N GLU A 37 5.50 -13.35 -10.77
CA GLU A 37 5.53 -14.79 -10.52
C GLU A 37 5.82 -15.12 -9.04
N ASN A 38 6.74 -14.36 -8.42
CA ASN A 38 7.01 -14.54 -6.99
C ASN A 38 5.77 -14.29 -6.15
N LEU A 39 4.99 -13.24 -6.45
CA LEU A 39 3.76 -12.93 -5.72
C LEU A 39 2.69 -14.03 -5.87
N GLU A 40 2.54 -14.61 -7.04
CA GLU A 40 1.61 -15.73 -7.27
C GLU A 40 2.01 -16.95 -6.45
N LYS A 41 3.29 -17.33 -6.48
CA LYS A 41 3.81 -18.45 -5.70
C LYS A 41 3.71 -18.20 -4.18
N ILE A 42 4.01 -16.98 -3.72
CA ILE A 42 3.85 -16.57 -2.32
C ILE A 42 2.40 -16.77 -1.86
N ASN A 43 1.43 -16.33 -2.67
CA ASN A 43 0.01 -16.51 -2.36
C ASN A 43 -0.37 -18.01 -2.28
N GLU A 44 0.11 -18.82 -3.21
CA GLU A 44 -0.14 -20.28 -3.19
C GLU A 44 0.45 -20.94 -1.93
N TYR A 45 1.69 -20.60 -1.58
CA TYR A 45 2.32 -21.13 -0.37
C TYR A 45 1.64 -20.66 0.92
N GLN A 46 1.16 -19.41 0.96
CA GLN A 46 0.41 -18.90 2.11
C GLN A 46 -0.90 -19.68 2.33
N GLN A 47 -1.62 -20.00 1.26
CA GLN A 47 -2.84 -20.83 1.35
C GLN A 47 -2.52 -22.24 1.87
N LYS A 48 -1.44 -22.86 1.39
CA LYS A 48 -0.98 -24.16 1.89
C LYS A 48 -0.58 -24.08 3.36
N LEU A 49 0.17 -23.04 3.75
CA LEU A 49 0.57 -22.80 5.15
C LEU A 49 -0.65 -22.68 6.06
N PHE A 50 -1.64 -21.87 5.64
CA PHE A 50 -2.88 -21.68 6.37
C PHE A 50 -3.70 -22.97 6.52
N ALA A 51 -3.73 -23.80 5.49
CA ALA A 51 -4.45 -25.08 5.52
C ALA A 51 -3.73 -26.14 6.37
N GLU A 52 -2.38 -26.17 6.33
CA GLU A 52 -1.57 -27.18 7.02
C GLU A 52 -1.47 -26.96 8.54
N GLN A 53 -1.40 -25.71 8.99
CA GLN A 53 -1.35 -25.29 10.41
C GLN A 53 -0.23 -25.95 11.25
N LYS A 54 0.94 -26.19 10.66
CA LYS A 54 2.08 -26.77 11.37
C LYS A 54 3.07 -25.76 11.91
N GLU A 55 3.39 -24.77 11.09
CA GLU A 55 4.34 -23.70 11.44
C GLU A 55 3.71 -22.33 11.23
N GLY A 56 4.17 -21.32 11.97
CA GLY A 56 3.93 -19.91 11.69
C GLY A 56 5.22 -19.23 11.27
N ILE A 57 5.14 -18.03 10.70
CA ILE A 57 6.30 -17.24 10.30
C ILE A 57 6.12 -15.76 10.63
N ILE A 58 7.19 -15.14 11.11
CA ILE A 58 7.28 -13.71 11.40
C ILE A 58 8.27 -13.08 10.42
N PHE A 59 7.82 -12.07 9.69
CA PHE A 59 8.69 -11.18 8.91
C PHE A 59 8.88 -9.86 9.64
N ILE A 60 10.10 -9.60 10.10
CA ILE A 60 10.49 -8.36 10.77
C ILE A 60 11.09 -7.41 9.75
N PHE A 61 10.55 -6.20 9.66
CA PHE A 61 11.07 -5.14 8.80
C PHE A 61 11.69 -4.03 9.63
N GLN A 62 12.99 -3.83 9.45
CA GLN A 62 13.78 -2.76 10.03
C GLN A 62 14.37 -1.86 8.95
N ALA A 63 14.41 -0.58 9.20
CA ALA A 63 15.00 0.40 8.29
C ALA A 63 15.08 1.78 8.94
N MET A 64 15.99 2.61 8.45
CA MET A 64 15.95 4.05 8.69
C MET A 64 14.66 4.67 8.13
N ASP A 65 14.26 5.81 8.65
CA ASP A 65 13.09 6.53 8.15
C ASP A 65 13.26 6.88 6.66
N ALA A 66 12.15 6.96 5.95
CA ALA A 66 12.09 7.13 4.50
C ALA A 66 12.79 6.02 3.64
N ALA A 67 13.33 4.95 4.21
CA ALA A 67 13.89 3.84 3.44
C ALA A 67 12.85 3.11 2.56
N GLY A 68 11.55 3.23 2.86
CA GLY A 68 10.47 2.69 2.03
C GLY A 68 9.82 1.44 2.56
N LYS A 69 9.98 1.16 3.86
CA LYS A 69 9.47 -0.01 4.57
C LYS A 69 7.99 -0.28 4.32
N ASP A 70 7.08 0.68 4.60
CA ASP A 70 5.63 0.51 4.39
C ASP A 70 5.27 0.21 2.92
N GLY A 71 6.00 0.83 1.98
CA GLY A 71 5.80 0.60 0.56
C GLY A 71 6.28 -0.77 0.09
N ALA A 72 7.31 -1.32 0.71
CA ALA A 72 7.81 -2.66 0.43
C ALA A 72 6.88 -3.73 1.01
N VAL A 73 6.47 -3.59 2.28
CA VAL A 73 5.48 -4.46 2.94
C VAL A 73 4.21 -4.53 2.10
N ARG A 74 3.64 -3.36 1.76
CA ARG A 74 2.42 -3.30 0.93
C ARG A 74 2.60 -3.97 -0.43
N ALA A 75 3.71 -3.74 -1.12
CA ALA A 75 3.91 -4.26 -2.47
C ALA A 75 4.07 -5.78 -2.51
N VAL A 76 4.70 -6.39 -1.50
CA VAL A 76 5.01 -7.82 -1.48
C VAL A 76 3.92 -8.63 -0.80
N LEU A 77 3.33 -8.09 0.28
CA LEU A 77 2.43 -8.85 1.14
C LEU A 77 0.95 -8.56 0.91
N SER A 78 0.61 -7.58 0.05
CA SER A 78 -0.78 -7.32 -0.35
C SER A 78 -1.39 -8.39 -1.27
N CYS A 79 -0.57 -9.30 -1.81
CA CYS A 79 -1.06 -10.46 -2.57
C CYS A 79 -1.64 -11.55 -1.67
N LEU A 80 -1.38 -11.51 -0.36
CA LEU A 80 -1.79 -12.54 0.59
C LEU A 80 -3.27 -12.42 0.94
N SER A 81 -3.91 -13.55 1.16
CA SER A 81 -5.25 -13.58 1.74
C SER A 81 -5.23 -12.94 3.13
N PRO A 82 -6.21 -12.09 3.48
CA PRO A 82 -6.32 -11.56 4.84
C PRO A 82 -6.45 -12.64 5.93
N GLN A 83 -6.89 -13.84 5.55
CA GLN A 83 -6.93 -14.98 6.46
C GLN A 83 -5.52 -15.49 6.73
N GLY A 84 -5.16 -15.56 8.00
CA GLY A 84 -3.85 -16.03 8.42
C GLY A 84 -2.71 -15.02 8.18
N VAL A 85 -3.01 -13.72 8.03
CA VAL A 85 -1.99 -12.66 7.93
C VAL A 85 -2.33 -11.52 8.87
N SER A 86 -1.36 -11.08 9.67
CA SER A 86 -1.48 -9.92 10.55
C SER A 86 -0.31 -8.97 10.38
N GLU A 87 -0.57 -7.66 10.40
CA GLU A 87 0.46 -6.61 10.41
C GLU A 87 0.42 -5.85 11.74
N HIS A 88 1.56 -5.75 12.39
CA HIS A 88 1.74 -5.02 13.63
C HIS A 88 2.77 -3.90 13.44
N SER A 89 2.33 -2.65 13.59
CA SER A 89 3.19 -1.48 13.52
C SER A 89 3.47 -0.96 14.92
N PHE A 90 4.72 -1.10 15.38
CA PHE A 90 5.12 -0.69 16.71
C PHE A 90 5.64 0.75 16.70
N LYS A 91 5.07 1.55 17.59
CA LYS A 91 5.49 2.93 17.86
C LYS A 91 6.15 3.01 19.25
N VAL A 92 6.39 4.22 19.72
CA VAL A 92 6.84 4.46 21.09
C VAL A 92 5.96 3.67 22.07
N PRO A 93 6.53 2.94 23.03
CA PRO A 93 5.75 2.15 23.98
C PRO A 93 4.78 3.01 24.81
N SER A 94 3.57 2.51 24.99
CA SER A 94 2.57 3.13 25.88
C SER A 94 2.98 3.04 27.35
N ALA A 95 2.29 3.79 28.22
CA ALA A 95 2.51 3.72 29.65
C ALA A 95 2.24 2.30 30.23
N GLU A 96 1.31 1.55 29.64
CA GLU A 96 1.06 0.16 30.02
C GLU A 96 2.21 -0.75 29.59
N GLU A 97 2.65 -0.65 28.32
CA GLU A 97 3.76 -1.44 27.80
C GLU A 97 5.07 -1.21 28.56
N ASN A 98 5.32 0.02 29.01
CA ASN A 98 6.49 0.38 29.82
C ASN A 98 6.47 -0.20 31.27
N ARG A 99 5.31 -0.71 31.76
CA ARG A 99 5.25 -1.41 33.05
C ARG A 99 5.64 -2.89 32.97
N HIS A 100 5.78 -3.40 31.76
CA HIS A 100 6.18 -4.77 31.48
C HIS A 100 7.63 -4.81 30.98
N ASP A 101 8.16 -6.01 30.79
CA ASP A 101 9.43 -6.18 30.08
C ASP A 101 9.27 -5.80 28.59
N TYR A 102 10.38 -5.45 27.96
CA TYR A 102 10.36 -4.92 26.58
C TYR A 102 9.86 -5.92 25.52
N LEU A 103 9.88 -7.24 25.79
CA LEU A 103 9.36 -8.26 24.88
C LEU A 103 7.85 -8.46 25.01
N TRP A 104 7.25 -8.04 26.14
CA TRP A 104 5.83 -8.29 26.42
C TRP A 104 4.88 -7.87 25.29
N ARG A 105 5.09 -6.70 24.72
CA ARG A 105 4.25 -6.18 23.64
C ARG A 105 4.32 -7.01 22.35
N PHE A 106 5.43 -7.72 22.13
CA PHE A 106 5.67 -8.51 20.93
C PHE A 106 5.08 -9.93 21.04
N TRP A 107 4.88 -10.44 22.25
CA TRP A 107 4.20 -11.72 22.45
C TRP A 107 2.81 -11.76 21.82
N ARG A 108 2.08 -10.65 21.81
CA ARG A 108 0.75 -10.52 21.21
C ARG A 108 0.78 -10.50 19.68
N ALA A 109 1.93 -10.34 19.09
CA ALA A 109 2.15 -10.31 17.65
C ALA A 109 2.72 -11.63 17.10
N ILE A 110 2.95 -12.62 17.96
CA ILE A 110 3.34 -13.96 17.54
C ILE A 110 2.16 -14.60 16.81
N PRO A 111 2.34 -15.11 15.57
CA PRO A 111 1.27 -15.69 14.80
C PRO A 111 0.86 -17.06 15.35
N GLU A 112 -0.37 -17.45 15.07
CA GLU A 112 -0.78 -18.83 15.18
C GLU A 112 -0.06 -19.69 14.13
N LYS A 113 0.01 -21.00 14.35
CA LYS A 113 0.48 -21.95 13.34
C LYS A 113 -0.43 -21.88 12.11
N GLY A 114 0.15 -21.84 10.93
CA GLY A 114 -0.57 -21.59 9.69
C GLY A 114 -0.63 -20.09 9.29
N SER A 115 -0.11 -19.20 10.13
CA SER A 115 -0.26 -17.76 9.92
C SER A 115 1.08 -17.04 9.74
N ILE A 116 1.01 -15.88 9.08
CA ILE A 116 2.12 -14.95 8.83
C ILE A 116 1.91 -13.70 9.68
N SER A 117 2.89 -13.32 10.47
CA SER A 117 2.93 -12.03 11.16
C SER A 117 3.97 -11.11 10.56
N ILE A 118 3.62 -9.86 10.37
CA ILE A 118 4.49 -8.81 9.81
C ILE A 118 4.74 -7.80 10.90
N LEU A 119 5.99 -7.64 11.34
CA LEU A 119 6.37 -6.64 12.31
C LEU A 119 7.01 -5.45 11.59
N ASN A 120 6.30 -4.34 11.53
CA ASN A 120 6.82 -3.07 11.06
C ASN A 120 7.41 -2.32 12.26
N ARG A 121 8.75 -2.37 12.39
CA ARG A 121 9.54 -2.23 13.61
C ARG A 121 9.30 -3.39 14.58
N SER A 122 10.22 -3.61 15.50
CA SER A 122 10.15 -4.76 16.41
C SER A 122 10.94 -4.51 17.71
N TYR A 123 11.16 -5.56 18.48
CA TYR A 123 12.04 -5.56 19.64
C TYR A 123 13.49 -5.15 19.34
N TYR A 124 13.87 -5.06 18.07
CA TYR A 124 15.17 -4.52 17.69
C TYR A 124 15.30 -3.02 17.95
N GLU A 125 14.20 -2.27 18.08
CA GLU A 125 14.24 -0.87 18.55
C GLU A 125 14.92 -0.75 19.93
N ASP A 126 14.84 -1.80 20.74
CA ASP A 126 15.42 -1.86 22.08
C ASP A 126 16.96 -2.01 22.11
N VAL A 127 17.57 -2.30 20.97
CA VAL A 127 19.04 -2.30 20.77
C VAL A 127 19.50 -1.32 19.70
N LEU A 128 18.57 -0.60 19.07
CA LEU A 128 18.81 0.47 18.09
C LEU A 128 18.48 1.82 18.73
N VAL A 129 17.25 2.29 18.64
CA VAL A 129 16.79 3.59 19.15
C VAL A 129 17.10 3.75 20.66
N GLN A 130 16.79 2.73 21.45
CA GLN A 130 17.07 2.76 22.90
C GLN A 130 18.56 2.91 23.20
N LYS A 131 19.45 2.30 22.39
CA LYS A 131 20.90 2.43 22.53
C LYS A 131 21.37 3.84 22.20
N ILE A 132 20.96 4.37 21.04
CA ILE A 132 21.42 5.66 20.50
C ILE A 132 21.00 6.80 21.42
N HIS A 133 19.73 6.85 21.82
CA HIS A 133 19.18 7.90 22.70
C HIS A 133 19.31 7.59 24.19
N LYS A 134 19.96 6.48 24.56
CA LYS A 134 20.16 6.06 25.95
C LYS A 134 18.87 6.04 26.78
N ILE A 135 17.74 5.75 26.13
CA ILE A 135 16.42 5.76 26.78
C ILE A 135 16.37 4.72 27.91
N TYR A 136 17.07 3.58 27.73
CA TYR A 136 17.15 2.53 28.75
C TYR A 136 17.73 3.03 30.09
N GLU A 137 18.58 4.07 30.10
CA GLU A 137 19.15 4.63 31.35
C GLU A 137 18.09 5.28 32.25
N LYS A 138 17.00 5.79 31.61
CA LYS A 138 15.88 6.47 32.30
C LYS A 138 14.89 5.48 32.92
N ASN A 139 14.94 4.20 32.54
CA ASN A 139 14.02 3.20 33.05
C ASN A 139 14.35 2.84 34.52
N ASN A 140 13.31 2.58 35.29
CA ASN A 140 13.43 2.16 36.69
C ASN A 140 13.66 0.64 36.76
N TYR A 141 14.92 0.25 36.95
CA TYR A 141 15.32 -1.14 37.10
C TYR A 141 15.59 -1.49 38.55
N ALA A 142 15.41 -2.76 38.91
CA ALA A 142 15.85 -3.26 40.21
C ALA A 142 17.37 -3.10 40.40
N ASP A 143 17.84 -2.88 41.62
CA ASP A 143 19.25 -2.60 41.99
C ASP A 143 20.24 -3.66 41.49
N ARG A 144 19.79 -4.91 41.28
CA ARG A 144 20.60 -6.01 40.74
C ARG A 144 20.92 -5.88 39.24
N ILE A 145 20.32 -4.91 38.56
CA ILE A 145 20.47 -4.73 37.12
C ILE A 145 21.56 -3.69 36.86
N ASP A 146 22.63 -4.13 36.26
CA ASP A 146 23.70 -3.27 35.79
C ASP A 146 23.32 -2.63 34.44
N LYS A 147 23.10 -1.31 34.44
CA LYS A 147 22.66 -0.54 33.29
C LYS A 147 23.69 -0.52 32.15
N ASP A 148 24.98 -0.58 32.48
CA ASP A 148 26.05 -0.54 31.46
C ASP A 148 26.07 -1.80 30.56
N THR A 149 25.51 -2.90 31.07
CA THR A 149 25.46 -4.18 30.33
C THR A 149 24.09 -4.49 29.70
N ILE A 150 23.09 -3.62 29.86
CA ILE A 150 21.71 -3.88 29.41
C ILE A 150 21.65 -4.17 27.92
N ILE A 151 22.27 -3.33 27.08
CA ILE A 151 22.22 -3.46 25.63
C ILE A 151 22.87 -4.77 25.17
N ASP A 152 24.01 -5.13 25.76
CA ASP A 152 24.67 -6.41 25.44
C ASP A 152 23.80 -7.61 25.82
N LYS A 153 23.20 -7.57 27.00
CA LYS A 153 22.26 -8.63 27.44
C LYS A 153 21.01 -8.72 26.54
N ARG A 154 20.51 -7.58 26.02
CA ARG A 154 19.36 -7.59 25.11
C ARG A 154 19.65 -8.32 23.79
N TYR A 155 20.85 -8.23 23.25
CA TYR A 155 21.22 -9.04 22.09
C TYR A 155 21.11 -10.54 22.38
N ASP A 156 21.57 -10.98 23.54
CA ASP A 156 21.49 -12.38 23.94
C ASP A 156 20.03 -12.80 24.19
N GLN A 157 19.26 -11.98 24.91
CA GLN A 157 17.83 -12.21 25.16
C GLN A 157 17.00 -12.30 23.87
N ILE A 158 17.29 -11.45 22.87
CA ILE A 158 16.65 -11.50 21.56
C ILE A 158 16.98 -12.81 20.85
N CYS A 159 18.24 -13.25 20.88
CA CYS A 159 18.63 -14.53 20.30
C CYS A 159 17.93 -15.70 21.00
N ASP A 160 17.83 -15.68 22.33
CA ASP A 160 17.14 -16.71 23.11
C ASP A 160 15.63 -16.72 22.82
N PHE A 161 15.01 -15.54 22.67
CA PHE A 161 13.61 -15.40 22.30
C PHE A 161 13.33 -15.95 20.88
N GLU A 162 14.14 -15.59 19.90
CA GLU A 162 14.02 -16.08 18.54
C GLU A 162 14.27 -17.60 18.46
N LYS A 163 15.22 -18.13 19.21
CA LYS A 163 15.46 -19.56 19.36
C LYS A 163 14.25 -20.26 19.97
N TYR A 164 13.68 -19.70 21.05
CA TYR A 164 12.45 -20.23 21.64
C TYR A 164 11.30 -20.32 20.62
N LEU A 165 11.12 -19.28 19.81
CA LEU A 165 10.09 -19.28 18.76
C LEU A 165 10.35 -20.36 17.73
N TRP A 166 11.58 -20.51 17.25
CA TRP A 166 11.98 -21.55 16.30
C TRP A 166 11.69 -22.95 16.84
N GLU A 167 12.09 -23.25 18.06
CA GLU A 167 11.85 -24.52 18.73
C GLU A 167 10.35 -24.81 18.96
N ASN A 168 9.48 -23.78 18.86
CA ASN A 168 8.03 -23.88 18.98
C ASN A 168 7.29 -23.74 17.64
N SER A 169 7.97 -23.99 16.53
CA SER A 169 7.41 -23.97 15.17
C SER A 169 6.99 -22.57 14.68
N ILE A 170 7.68 -21.54 15.12
CA ILE A 170 7.52 -20.17 14.62
C ILE A 170 8.85 -19.70 14.02
N ARG A 171 8.89 -19.50 12.73
CA ARG A 171 10.07 -18.97 12.05
C ARG A 171 10.17 -17.46 12.20
N VAL A 172 11.39 -16.94 12.31
CA VAL A 172 11.67 -15.51 12.37
C VAL A 172 12.64 -15.15 11.24
N VAL A 173 12.19 -14.26 10.35
CA VAL A 173 12.97 -13.75 9.22
C VAL A 173 13.10 -12.24 9.36
N LYS A 174 14.34 -11.77 9.41
CA LYS A 174 14.63 -10.35 9.67
C LYS A 174 15.12 -9.67 8.40
N ILE A 175 14.50 -8.56 8.04
CA ILE A 175 14.77 -7.81 6.82
C ILE A 175 15.17 -6.38 7.19
N PHE A 176 16.39 -6.00 6.83
CA PHE A 176 16.88 -4.64 6.95
C PHE A 176 16.95 -3.98 5.57
N LEU A 177 16.15 -2.92 5.35
CA LEU A 177 16.22 -2.12 4.14
C LEU A 177 17.33 -1.07 4.31
N ASN A 178 18.48 -1.34 3.71
CA ASN A 178 19.64 -0.45 3.79
C ASN A 178 19.58 0.58 2.65
N VAL A 179 19.24 1.82 3.00
CA VAL A 179 19.19 2.97 2.11
C VAL A 179 20.42 3.84 2.32
N SER A 180 20.94 4.46 1.26
CA SER A 180 22.04 5.42 1.41
C SER A 180 21.55 6.74 2.04
N LYS A 181 22.46 7.45 2.72
CA LYS A 181 22.16 8.76 3.35
C LYS A 181 21.67 9.77 2.32
N ASP A 182 22.22 9.72 1.12
CA ASP A 182 21.86 10.62 0.01
C ASP A 182 20.47 10.31 -0.56
N GLU A 183 20.16 9.04 -0.77
CA GLU A 183 18.82 8.66 -1.24
C GLU A 183 17.76 8.95 -0.20
N GLN A 184 18.05 8.75 1.08
CA GLN A 184 17.14 9.13 2.16
C GLN A 184 16.82 10.63 2.11
N ALA A 185 17.85 11.49 1.92
CA ALA A 185 17.65 12.94 1.79
C ALA A 185 16.74 13.27 0.60
N ARG A 186 17.00 12.68 -0.58
CA ARG A 186 16.15 12.86 -1.77
C ARG A 186 14.70 12.47 -1.49
N ARG A 187 14.47 11.40 -0.72
CA ARG A 187 13.13 10.95 -0.36
C ARG A 187 12.42 11.90 0.61
N PHE A 188 13.14 12.50 1.56
CA PHE A 188 12.57 13.54 2.44
C PHE A 188 12.20 14.79 1.64
N ILE A 189 13.09 15.28 0.77
CA ILE A 189 12.80 16.41 -0.12
C ILE A 189 11.54 16.11 -0.96
N SER A 190 11.50 14.96 -1.63
CA SER A 190 10.31 14.55 -2.39
C SER A 190 9.03 14.44 -1.55
N ARG A 191 9.14 14.12 -0.25
CA ARG A 191 8.00 14.07 0.68
C ARG A 191 7.52 15.49 1.02
N ILE A 192 8.44 16.42 1.22
CA ILE A 192 8.16 17.85 1.49
C ILE A 192 7.51 18.48 0.26
N ASP A 193 8.06 18.25 -0.94
CA ASP A 193 7.58 18.84 -2.19
C ASP A 193 6.25 18.26 -2.67
N THR A 194 5.77 17.18 -2.06
CA THR A 194 4.51 16.53 -2.44
C THR A 194 3.42 16.81 -1.40
N PRO A 195 2.47 17.75 -1.62
CA PRO A 195 1.46 18.14 -0.63
C PRO A 195 0.67 16.97 -0.03
N LYS A 196 0.35 15.95 -0.83
CA LYS A 196 -0.36 14.73 -0.38
C LYS A 196 0.48 13.85 0.56
N LYS A 197 1.77 14.13 0.72
CA LYS A 197 2.70 13.36 1.56
C LYS A 197 3.20 14.15 2.77
N ASN A 198 2.94 15.47 2.84
CA ASN A 198 3.43 16.32 3.93
C ASN A 198 3.01 15.82 5.32
N TRP A 199 1.82 15.25 5.44
CA TRP A 199 1.32 14.67 6.71
C TRP A 199 2.20 13.53 7.27
N LYS A 200 3.09 12.96 6.46
CA LYS A 200 4.07 11.93 6.89
C LYS A 200 5.41 12.53 7.31
N PHE A 201 5.60 13.83 7.14
CA PHE A 201 6.84 14.48 7.48
C PHE A 201 6.82 14.88 8.95
N SER A 202 7.92 14.61 9.64
CA SER A 202 8.18 15.07 10.99
C SER A 202 9.54 15.80 11.01
N SER A 203 9.65 16.88 11.76
CA SER A 203 10.94 17.56 11.98
C SER A 203 11.92 16.60 12.68
N GLY A 204 11.45 15.78 13.60
CA GLY A 204 12.25 14.76 14.26
C GLY A 204 12.92 13.78 13.29
N ASP A 205 12.33 13.50 12.12
CA ASP A 205 12.96 12.67 11.09
C ASP A 205 14.28 13.29 10.58
N ILE A 206 14.41 14.62 10.61
CA ILE A 206 15.63 15.32 10.21
C ILE A 206 16.65 15.31 11.34
N ASP A 207 16.20 15.50 12.58
CA ASP A 207 17.06 15.44 13.77
C ASP A 207 17.68 14.04 13.92
N GLU A 208 16.92 12.97 13.63
CA GLU A 208 17.42 11.59 13.62
C GLU A 208 18.54 11.33 12.60
N ARG A 209 18.63 12.12 11.53
CA ARG A 209 19.73 12.03 10.56
C ARG A 209 21.08 12.49 11.12
N GLU A 210 21.11 13.27 12.19
CA GLU A 210 22.34 13.66 12.86
C GLU A 210 23.05 12.43 13.45
N TYR A 211 22.28 11.43 13.87
CA TYR A 211 22.75 10.16 14.43
C TYR A 211 22.97 9.08 13.36
N TRP A 212 23.13 9.47 12.08
CA TRP A 212 23.23 8.50 10.98
C TRP A 212 24.32 7.46 11.17
N ASP A 213 25.49 7.89 11.56
CA ASP A 213 26.67 7.02 11.66
C ASP A 213 26.51 6.06 12.86
N GLU A 214 25.98 6.53 13.96
CA GLU A 214 25.63 5.73 15.13
C GLU A 214 24.55 4.68 14.81
N TYR A 215 23.54 5.03 14.00
CA TYR A 215 22.54 4.08 13.53
C TYR A 215 23.17 3.01 12.65
N MET A 216 24.05 3.37 11.73
CA MET A 216 24.70 2.42 10.84
C MET A 216 25.60 1.46 11.63
N GLU A 217 26.36 1.94 12.60
CA GLU A 217 27.14 1.11 13.51
C GLU A 217 26.25 0.19 14.38
N ALA A 218 25.12 0.73 14.88
CA ALA A 218 24.17 -0.06 15.65
C ALA A 218 23.53 -1.17 14.81
N TYR A 219 23.16 -0.92 13.56
CA TYR A 219 22.67 -1.94 12.64
C TYR A 219 23.72 -3.00 12.33
N GLU A 220 24.96 -2.59 12.03
CA GLU A 220 26.08 -3.54 11.79
C GLU A 220 26.27 -4.44 13.02
N THR A 221 26.35 -3.86 14.20
CA THR A 221 26.48 -4.60 15.47
C THR A 221 25.30 -5.53 15.69
N CYS A 222 24.09 -5.02 15.52
CA CYS A 222 22.85 -5.76 15.72
C CYS A 222 22.79 -7.00 14.81
N ILE A 223 23.01 -6.84 13.52
CA ILE A 223 23.01 -7.92 12.55
C ILE A 223 24.08 -8.96 12.90
N ASN A 224 25.30 -8.52 13.18
CA ASN A 224 26.43 -9.41 13.49
C ASN A 224 26.24 -10.16 14.83
N ARG A 225 25.56 -9.57 15.80
CA ARG A 225 25.29 -10.18 17.12
C ARG A 225 24.10 -11.14 17.10
N THR A 226 23.12 -10.93 16.21
CA THR A 226 21.83 -11.65 16.28
C THR A 226 21.53 -12.49 15.02
N ALA A 227 22.37 -12.47 14.00
CA ALA A 227 22.25 -13.38 12.87
C ALA A 227 22.52 -14.83 13.31
N ARG A 228 21.60 -15.74 13.00
CA ARG A 228 21.72 -17.18 13.26
C ARG A 228 21.21 -17.93 12.03
N LYS A 229 21.64 -19.19 11.88
CA LYS A 229 21.23 -20.06 10.77
C LYS A 229 19.72 -20.19 10.67
N ASP A 230 19.06 -20.36 11.81
CA ASP A 230 17.62 -20.59 11.90
C ASP A 230 16.80 -19.30 11.96
N THR A 231 17.46 -18.18 12.27
CA THR A 231 16.85 -16.84 12.34
C THR A 231 17.74 -15.81 11.62
N PRO A 232 17.81 -15.89 10.28
CA PRO A 232 18.73 -15.06 9.49
C PRO A 232 18.28 -13.61 9.39
N TRP A 233 19.26 -12.75 9.13
CA TRP A 233 19.04 -11.41 8.60
C TRP A 233 19.18 -11.40 7.09
N TYR A 234 18.35 -10.59 6.45
CA TYR A 234 18.50 -10.21 5.05
C TYR A 234 18.71 -8.70 4.96
N VAL A 235 19.86 -8.28 4.46
CA VAL A 235 20.15 -6.87 4.20
C VAL A 235 19.81 -6.59 2.74
N VAL A 236 18.84 -5.71 2.53
CA VAL A 236 18.27 -5.44 1.21
C VAL A 236 18.72 -4.08 0.71
N PRO A 237 19.34 -3.96 -0.49
CA PRO A 237 19.67 -2.67 -1.09
C PRO A 237 18.37 -1.91 -1.37
N ALA A 238 18.26 -0.67 -0.84
CA ALA A 238 16.99 0.02 -0.80
C ALA A 238 16.95 1.35 -1.57
N ASP A 239 18.02 1.75 -2.25
CA ASP A 239 18.03 2.96 -3.06
C ASP A 239 17.09 2.84 -4.26
N HIS A 240 17.00 1.67 -4.86
CA HIS A 240 16.03 1.36 -5.90
C HIS A 240 14.81 0.63 -5.33
N LYS A 241 13.73 1.34 -5.06
CA LYS A 241 12.49 0.78 -4.45
C LYS A 241 11.96 -0.45 -5.18
N TRP A 242 12.05 -0.47 -6.51
CA TRP A 242 11.59 -1.59 -7.32
C TRP A 242 12.43 -2.84 -7.10
N TYR A 243 13.76 -2.67 -7.00
CA TYR A 243 14.68 -3.77 -6.77
C TYR A 243 14.58 -4.30 -5.33
N ALA A 244 14.48 -3.40 -4.34
CA ALA A 244 14.20 -3.81 -2.97
C ALA A 244 12.94 -4.70 -2.86
N ARG A 245 11.87 -4.36 -3.58
CA ARG A 245 10.63 -5.15 -3.60
C ARG A 245 10.84 -6.52 -4.24
N LEU A 246 11.58 -6.61 -5.33
CA LEU A 246 11.95 -7.88 -5.95
C LEU A 246 12.75 -8.74 -4.99
N VAL A 247 13.79 -8.19 -4.36
CA VAL A 247 14.61 -8.93 -3.39
C VAL A 247 13.77 -9.42 -2.21
N ILE A 248 12.86 -8.59 -1.68
CA ILE A 248 11.96 -9.00 -0.60
C ILE A 248 11.01 -10.11 -1.07
N SER A 249 10.45 -10.04 -2.28
CA SER A 249 9.60 -11.12 -2.80
C SER A 249 10.37 -12.45 -2.94
N ARG A 250 11.62 -12.39 -3.40
CA ARG A 250 12.52 -13.55 -3.43
C ARG A 250 12.78 -14.12 -2.03
N ILE A 251 12.97 -13.26 -1.02
CA ILE A 251 13.17 -13.68 0.38
C ILE A 251 11.93 -14.39 0.90
N VAL A 252 10.76 -13.75 0.79
CA VAL A 252 9.49 -14.31 1.28
C VAL A 252 9.19 -15.64 0.60
N LEU A 253 9.34 -15.71 -0.73
CA LEU A 253 9.13 -16.94 -1.49
C LEU A 253 10.08 -18.04 -1.03
N SER A 254 11.39 -17.75 -0.95
CA SER A 254 12.40 -18.73 -0.53
C SER A 254 12.15 -19.28 0.87
N GLU A 255 11.71 -18.44 1.81
CA GLU A 255 11.41 -18.91 3.17
C GLU A 255 10.14 -19.77 3.22
N LEU A 256 9.12 -19.42 2.45
CA LEU A 256 7.91 -20.25 2.32
C LEU A 256 8.20 -21.56 1.58
N GLU A 257 9.04 -21.55 0.56
CA GLU A 257 9.53 -22.77 -0.11
C GLU A 257 10.32 -23.69 0.85
N ASN A 258 11.16 -23.09 1.69
CA ASN A 258 11.91 -23.84 2.72
C ASN A 258 10.99 -24.43 3.80
N MET A 259 9.85 -23.82 4.10
CA MET A 259 8.81 -24.41 4.95
C MET A 259 8.13 -25.57 4.27
N ASN A 260 7.98 -25.50 2.94
CA ASN A 260 7.39 -26.53 2.09
C ASN A 260 6.00 -27.00 2.58
N PRO A 261 5.08 -26.10 2.91
CA PRO A 261 3.75 -26.45 3.38
C PRO A 261 2.98 -27.24 2.32
N LYS A 262 2.13 -28.18 2.75
CA LYS A 262 1.37 -29.07 1.87
C LYS A 262 -0.11 -28.92 2.12
N TRP A 263 -0.91 -29.14 1.07
CA TRP A 263 -2.34 -29.33 1.26
C TRP A 263 -2.60 -30.53 2.18
N PRO A 264 -3.47 -30.41 3.19
CA PRO A 264 -3.87 -31.51 4.03
C PRO A 264 -4.47 -32.66 3.20
N VAL A 265 -4.02 -33.88 3.44
CA VAL A 265 -4.56 -35.07 2.80
C VAL A 265 -5.58 -35.70 3.74
N LEU A 266 -6.82 -35.82 3.28
CA LEU A 266 -7.89 -36.43 4.05
C LEU A 266 -7.68 -37.94 4.11
N ALA A 267 -8.01 -38.53 5.25
CA ALA A 267 -8.03 -39.99 5.41
C ALA A 267 -9.06 -40.64 4.44
N GLU A 268 -8.79 -41.84 4.00
CA GLU A 268 -9.63 -42.56 3.02
C GLU A 268 -11.11 -42.65 3.48
N ALA A 269 -11.33 -42.85 4.77
CA ALA A 269 -12.67 -42.88 5.37
C ALA A 269 -13.39 -41.51 5.27
N GLU A 270 -12.67 -40.41 5.32
CA GLU A 270 -13.23 -39.06 5.15
C GLU A 270 -13.50 -38.77 3.69
N MET A 271 -12.60 -39.17 2.79
CA MET A 271 -12.82 -39.12 1.35
C MET A 271 -14.07 -39.87 0.92
N ALA A 272 -14.31 -41.03 1.51
CA ALA A 272 -15.54 -41.81 1.26
C ALA A 272 -16.80 -41.04 1.70
N LYS A 273 -16.76 -40.38 2.86
CA LYS A 273 -17.86 -39.50 3.33
C LYS A 273 -18.12 -38.31 2.39
N LEU A 274 -17.07 -37.70 1.89
CA LEU A 274 -17.20 -36.58 0.92
C LEU A 274 -17.91 -37.04 -0.35
N ARG A 275 -17.62 -38.23 -0.86
CA ARG A 275 -18.33 -38.81 -2.02
C ARG A 275 -19.82 -38.98 -1.74
N THR A 276 -20.17 -39.53 -0.58
CA THR A 276 -21.56 -39.66 -0.17
C THR A 276 -22.27 -38.30 -0.03
N TYR A 277 -21.60 -37.31 0.54
CA TYR A 277 -22.16 -35.96 0.63
C TYR A 277 -22.32 -35.29 -0.74
N ARG A 278 -21.36 -35.49 -1.65
CA ARG A 278 -21.47 -35.04 -3.04
C ARG A 278 -22.68 -35.65 -3.75
N GLU A 279 -22.85 -36.98 -3.63
CA GLU A 279 -23.99 -37.68 -4.22
C GLU A 279 -25.33 -37.17 -3.66
N ARG A 280 -25.39 -36.92 -2.36
CA ARG A 280 -26.58 -36.36 -1.70
C ARG A 280 -26.88 -34.95 -2.22
N LEU A 281 -25.91 -34.06 -2.26
CA LEU A 281 -26.07 -32.71 -2.78
C LEU A 281 -26.42 -32.70 -4.27
N ALA A 282 -25.81 -33.57 -5.07
CA ALA A 282 -26.16 -33.72 -6.47
C ALA A 282 -27.61 -34.22 -6.71
N SER A 283 -28.20 -34.97 -5.76
CA SER A 283 -29.59 -35.36 -5.83
C SER A 283 -30.58 -34.26 -5.44
N GLU A 284 -30.11 -33.22 -4.78
CA GLU A 284 -30.89 -32.03 -4.38
C GLU A 284 -30.85 -30.92 -5.43
N THR A 285 -29.90 -30.99 -6.41
CA THR A 285 -29.77 -30.01 -7.49
C THR A 285 -30.33 -30.57 -8.77
N GLU A 286 -31.11 -29.79 -9.54
CA GLU A 286 -31.47 -30.19 -10.91
C GLU A 286 -30.19 -30.40 -11.73
N PRO A 287 -30.19 -31.34 -12.71
CA PRO A 287 -29.02 -31.53 -13.56
C PRO A 287 -28.71 -30.24 -14.28
N GLN A 288 -27.73 -29.49 -13.83
CA GLN A 288 -27.17 -28.42 -14.61
C GLN A 288 -26.50 -29.07 -15.81
N GLU A 289 -26.90 -28.68 -17.03
CA GLU A 289 -26.13 -28.95 -18.24
C GLU A 289 -24.68 -28.58 -17.95
N ASN A 290 -23.78 -29.50 -18.21
CA ASN A 290 -22.35 -29.47 -17.89
C ASN A 290 -21.76 -28.05 -17.96
N HIS A 291 -21.74 -27.37 -16.83
CA HIS A 291 -20.67 -26.44 -16.57
C HIS A 291 -19.45 -27.33 -16.34
N GLU A 292 -18.55 -27.36 -17.32
CA GLU A 292 -17.21 -27.88 -17.14
C GLU A 292 -16.72 -27.47 -15.76
N GLU A 293 -16.34 -28.44 -14.96
CA GLU A 293 -15.76 -28.21 -13.64
C GLU A 293 -14.70 -27.13 -13.84
N ASP A 294 -14.87 -26.02 -13.13
CA ASP A 294 -13.89 -24.93 -13.10
C ASP A 294 -12.66 -25.41 -12.31
N ASP A 295 -12.05 -26.49 -12.85
CA ASP A 295 -10.76 -26.99 -12.44
C ASP A 295 -9.71 -25.95 -12.82
N GLY A 296 -9.55 -24.99 -11.91
CA GLY A 296 -8.44 -24.05 -11.99
C GLY A 296 -8.60 -23.02 -13.11
N LYS A 297 -9.76 -22.38 -13.25
CA LYS A 297 -9.74 -21.04 -13.82
C LYS A 297 -8.72 -20.26 -13.00
N LYS A 298 -7.51 -20.16 -13.57
CA LYS A 298 -6.54 -19.16 -13.11
C LYS A 298 -7.35 -17.88 -12.97
N LEU A 299 -7.53 -17.41 -11.76
CA LEU A 299 -8.18 -16.13 -11.47
C LEU A 299 -7.61 -15.14 -12.48
N LYS A 300 -8.49 -14.41 -13.19
CA LYS A 300 -8.01 -13.43 -14.18
C LYS A 300 -6.99 -12.54 -13.46
N PRO A 301 -5.90 -12.11 -14.11
CA PRO A 301 -4.91 -11.24 -13.47
C PRO A 301 -5.52 -10.00 -12.78
N SER A 302 -6.71 -9.54 -13.25
CA SER A 302 -7.50 -8.49 -12.60
C SER A 302 -8.15 -8.90 -11.29
N ASP A 303 -8.39 -10.19 -11.08
CA ASP A 303 -9.13 -10.74 -9.93
C ASP A 303 -8.18 -11.39 -8.90
N THR A 304 -6.90 -11.51 -9.26
CA THR A 304 -5.86 -12.00 -8.35
C THR A 304 -5.41 -10.90 -7.40
N ALA A 305 -4.93 -11.30 -6.23
CA ALA A 305 -4.24 -10.41 -5.31
C ALA A 305 -3.06 -9.68 -5.98
N VAL A 306 -2.45 -10.29 -7.01
CA VAL A 306 -1.45 -9.68 -7.89
C VAL A 306 -2.04 -8.50 -8.66
N GLY A 307 -3.22 -8.63 -9.24
CA GLY A 307 -3.93 -7.51 -9.90
C GLY A 307 -4.23 -6.37 -8.92
N ILE A 308 -4.56 -6.68 -7.66
CA ILE A 308 -4.78 -5.69 -6.59
C ILE A 308 -3.45 -5.04 -6.16
N ALA A 309 -2.39 -5.82 -5.98
CA ALA A 309 -1.06 -5.31 -5.66
C ALA A 309 -0.52 -4.40 -6.78
N LEU A 310 -0.69 -4.80 -8.03
CA LEU A 310 -0.34 -4.01 -9.20
C LEU A 310 -1.22 -2.75 -9.34
N LYS A 311 -2.51 -2.80 -8.97
CA LYS A 311 -3.38 -1.61 -8.87
C LYS A 311 -2.88 -0.62 -7.81
N ASN A 312 -2.40 -1.12 -6.68
CA ASN A 312 -1.85 -0.27 -5.61
C ASN A 312 -0.48 0.34 -6.00
N ASP A 313 0.28 -0.29 -6.87
CA ASP A 313 1.54 0.22 -7.41
C ASP A 313 1.34 1.18 -8.62
N ARG A 314 0.08 1.33 -9.11
CA ARG A 314 -0.31 2.30 -10.16
C ARG A 314 0.21 3.72 -9.90
N GLN A 315 0.43 4.11 -8.66
CA GLN A 315 1.00 5.42 -8.33
C GLN A 315 2.53 5.53 -8.59
N ALA A 316 3.22 4.43 -8.82
CA ALA A 316 4.68 4.38 -9.02
C ALA A 316 5.12 4.05 -10.46
N LEU A 317 4.28 3.35 -11.23
CA LEU A 317 4.43 3.23 -12.68
C LEU A 317 3.63 4.36 -13.34
N SER A 318 4.17 4.98 -14.40
CA SER A 318 3.27 5.73 -15.28
C SER A 318 2.15 4.75 -15.68
N GLU A 319 0.89 5.12 -15.54
CA GLU A 319 -0.30 4.28 -15.88
C GLU A 319 -0.13 3.55 -17.21
N LYS A 320 0.53 4.19 -18.16
CA LYS A 320 0.90 3.69 -19.48
C LYS A 320 1.77 2.42 -19.46
N LYS A 321 2.84 2.36 -18.65
CA LYS A 321 3.73 1.17 -18.58
C LYS A 321 3.05 -0.03 -17.92
N PHE A 322 2.19 0.23 -16.95
CA PHE A 322 1.43 -0.82 -16.27
C PHE A 322 0.41 -1.48 -17.20
N ARG A 323 -0.37 -0.67 -17.93
CA ARG A 323 -1.33 -1.15 -18.94
C ARG A 323 -0.62 -1.98 -20.01
N ASN A 324 0.52 -1.51 -20.51
CA ASN A 324 1.31 -2.23 -21.51
C ASN A 324 1.81 -3.61 -21.04
N LEU A 325 2.17 -3.74 -19.76
CA LEU A 325 2.62 -5.01 -19.21
C LEU A 325 1.49 -6.01 -18.99
N LEU A 326 0.35 -5.54 -18.49
CA LEU A 326 -0.84 -6.37 -18.34
C LEU A 326 -1.29 -6.95 -19.70
N LYS A 327 -1.16 -6.16 -20.75
CA LYS A 327 -1.55 -6.51 -22.12
C LYS A 327 -0.56 -7.44 -22.81
N LYS A 328 0.73 -7.21 -22.63
CA LYS A 328 1.75 -8.13 -23.10
C LYS A 328 1.52 -9.53 -22.53
N SER A 329 1.21 -9.64 -21.25
CA SER A 329 0.87 -10.91 -20.60
C SER A 329 -0.40 -11.55 -21.17
N ILE A 330 -1.43 -10.77 -21.48
CA ILE A 330 -2.66 -11.28 -22.13
C ILE A 330 -2.36 -11.80 -23.53
N PHE A 331 -1.58 -11.07 -24.34
CA PHE A 331 -1.23 -11.46 -25.70
C PHE A 331 -0.26 -12.64 -25.78
N GLU A 332 0.69 -12.76 -24.88
CA GLU A 332 1.61 -13.91 -24.80
C GLU A 332 0.86 -15.21 -24.47
N ASN A 333 -0.04 -15.20 -23.49
CA ASN A 333 -0.91 -16.34 -23.20
C ASN A 333 -1.84 -16.71 -24.38
N PHE A 334 -2.22 -15.71 -25.19
CA PHE A 334 -3.06 -15.87 -26.37
C PHE A 334 -2.32 -16.62 -27.49
N SER A 335 -1.06 -16.27 -27.79
CA SER A 335 -0.28 -16.89 -28.84
C SER A 335 0.07 -18.36 -28.55
N GLU A 336 0.41 -18.69 -27.31
CA GLU A 336 0.67 -20.07 -26.89
C GLU A 336 -0.57 -20.97 -27.04
N ARG A 337 -1.77 -20.40 -26.79
CA ARG A 337 -3.02 -21.16 -26.81
C ARG A 337 -3.56 -21.41 -28.21
N PHE A 338 -3.34 -20.48 -29.17
CA PHE A 338 -3.96 -20.48 -30.48
C PHE A 338 -2.99 -20.66 -31.65
N GLY A 339 -1.69 -20.82 -31.42
CA GLY A 339 -0.69 -21.05 -32.46
C GLY A 339 -0.55 -19.90 -33.45
N VAL A 340 -0.84 -18.66 -33.05
CA VAL A 340 -0.76 -17.46 -33.91
C VAL A 340 0.72 -17.13 -34.14
N SER A 341 1.08 -16.74 -35.38
CA SER A 341 2.45 -16.41 -35.72
C SER A 341 2.95 -15.20 -34.91
N GLU A 342 4.24 -15.20 -34.55
CA GLU A 342 4.90 -14.11 -33.79
C GLU A 342 4.67 -12.73 -34.47
N GLN A 343 4.68 -12.70 -35.80
CA GLN A 343 4.44 -11.48 -36.58
C GLN A 343 3.00 -10.96 -36.45
N THR A 344 2.00 -11.85 -36.44
CA THR A 344 0.58 -11.49 -36.25
C THR A 344 0.34 -11.01 -34.81
N GLN A 345 1.00 -11.62 -33.85
CA GLN A 345 0.98 -11.24 -32.43
C GLN A 345 1.54 -9.83 -32.23
N GLU A 346 2.66 -9.51 -32.86
CA GLU A 346 3.26 -8.18 -32.82
C GLU A 346 2.33 -7.11 -33.40
N GLN A 347 1.65 -7.42 -34.54
CA GLN A 347 0.68 -6.53 -35.16
C GLN A 347 -0.54 -6.27 -34.26
N LEU A 348 -1.13 -7.32 -33.69
CA LEU A 348 -2.26 -7.21 -32.76
C LEU A 348 -1.89 -6.38 -31.54
N GLY A 349 -0.71 -6.64 -30.95
CA GLY A 349 -0.19 -5.89 -29.81
C GLY A 349 -0.02 -4.40 -30.13
N LYS A 350 0.48 -4.08 -31.33
CA LYS A 350 0.68 -2.69 -31.74
C LYS A 350 -0.64 -1.94 -31.93
N ILE A 351 -1.60 -2.53 -32.63
CA ILE A 351 -2.93 -1.92 -32.85
C ILE A 351 -3.60 -1.61 -31.51
N TYR A 352 -3.56 -2.56 -30.59
CA TYR A 352 -4.15 -2.41 -29.26
C TYR A 352 -3.47 -1.30 -28.44
N LEU A 353 -2.13 -1.23 -28.48
CA LEU A 353 -1.36 -0.21 -27.77
C LEU A 353 -1.62 1.21 -28.30
N ASP A 354 -1.69 1.37 -29.63
CA ASP A 354 -1.92 2.67 -30.28
C ASP A 354 -3.31 3.24 -29.88
N ILE A 355 -4.33 2.37 -29.87
CA ILE A 355 -5.71 2.74 -29.48
C ILE A 355 -5.77 3.17 -28.03
N GLU A 356 -5.12 2.44 -27.13
CA GLU A 356 -5.15 2.76 -25.71
C GLU A 356 -4.30 3.97 -25.30
N GLU A 357 -3.21 4.24 -26.00
CA GLU A 357 -2.47 5.49 -25.78
C GLU A 357 -3.34 6.70 -26.09
N ALA A 358 -4.12 6.61 -27.18
CA ALA A 358 -5.05 7.65 -27.57
C ALA A 358 -6.18 7.83 -26.52
N GLU A 359 -6.69 6.72 -25.97
CA GLU A 359 -7.76 6.75 -24.96
C GLU A 359 -7.29 7.31 -23.62
N ALA A 360 -6.18 6.80 -23.07
CA ALA A 360 -5.63 7.27 -21.80
C ALA A 360 -5.32 8.78 -21.82
N LYS A 361 -4.91 9.29 -22.97
CA LYS A 361 -4.68 10.71 -23.17
C LYS A 361 -5.99 11.50 -23.19
N ALA A 362 -7.00 11.03 -23.94
CA ALA A 362 -8.29 11.69 -24.05
C ALA A 362 -9.02 11.76 -22.69
N GLU A 363 -8.92 10.69 -21.88
CA GLU A 363 -9.50 10.63 -20.54
C GLU A 363 -8.81 11.60 -19.57
N ALA A 364 -7.47 11.63 -19.59
CA ALA A 364 -6.69 12.56 -18.77
C ALA A 364 -6.97 14.02 -19.11
N ASP A 365 -7.05 14.35 -20.41
CA ASP A 365 -7.35 15.68 -20.90
C ASP A 365 -8.79 16.10 -20.49
N SER A 366 -9.77 15.20 -20.63
CA SER A 366 -11.16 15.44 -20.22
C SER A 366 -11.32 15.72 -18.72
N LEU A 367 -10.64 14.96 -17.89
CA LEU A 367 -10.66 15.20 -16.44
C LEU A 367 -9.94 16.50 -16.07
N ALA A 368 -8.86 16.85 -16.77
CA ALA A 368 -8.14 18.10 -16.58
C ALA A 368 -9.02 19.30 -16.91
N GLU A 369 -9.78 19.24 -18.00
CA GLU A 369 -10.73 20.29 -18.42
C GLU A 369 -11.84 20.49 -17.38
N VAL A 370 -12.49 19.41 -16.90
CA VAL A 370 -13.53 19.50 -15.84
C VAL A 370 -12.97 20.12 -14.56
N LYS A 371 -11.75 19.75 -14.17
CA LYS A 371 -11.07 20.36 -13.01
C LYS A 371 -10.71 21.83 -13.24
N ALA A 372 -10.35 22.22 -14.47
CA ALA A 372 -10.06 23.61 -14.82
C ALA A 372 -11.33 24.48 -14.72
N VAL A 373 -12.45 24.02 -15.26
CA VAL A 373 -13.75 24.71 -15.13
C VAL A 373 -14.15 24.85 -13.65
N TYR A 374 -14.02 23.80 -12.88
CA TYR A 374 -14.29 23.90 -11.43
C TYR A 374 -13.40 24.95 -10.74
N ARG A 375 -12.12 25.00 -11.08
CA ARG A 375 -11.17 25.97 -10.50
C ARG A 375 -11.59 27.40 -10.83
N GLU A 376 -11.86 27.68 -12.11
CA GLU A 376 -12.32 28.98 -12.59
C GLU A 376 -13.60 29.43 -11.87
N LYS A 377 -14.61 28.55 -11.84
CA LYS A 377 -15.90 28.85 -11.20
C LYS A 377 -15.77 29.03 -9.69
N LYS A 378 -14.89 28.24 -9.04
CA LYS A 378 -14.59 28.39 -7.61
C LYS A 378 -13.94 29.74 -7.30
N GLU A 379 -12.96 30.19 -8.10
CA GLU A 379 -12.30 31.47 -7.92
C GLU A 379 -13.27 32.65 -8.13
N ALA A 380 -14.13 32.55 -9.14
CA ALA A 380 -15.16 33.56 -9.38
C ALA A 380 -16.17 33.63 -8.21
N MET A 381 -16.60 32.49 -7.67
CA MET A 381 -17.51 32.43 -6.54
C MET A 381 -16.87 32.99 -5.26
N GLU A 382 -15.60 32.66 -5.00
CA GLU A 382 -14.86 33.15 -3.86
C GLU A 382 -14.68 34.69 -3.91
N ALA A 383 -14.36 35.22 -5.09
CA ALA A 383 -14.25 36.65 -5.31
C ALA A 383 -15.60 37.37 -5.12
N GLY A 384 -16.70 36.80 -5.63
CA GLY A 384 -18.05 37.36 -5.51
C GLY A 384 -18.60 37.37 -4.09
N LEU A 385 -18.14 36.46 -3.24
CA LEU A 385 -18.58 36.36 -1.84
C LEU A 385 -17.62 37.04 -0.84
N LYS A 386 -16.53 37.62 -1.32
CA LYS A 386 -15.51 38.25 -0.47
C LYS A 386 -16.11 39.47 0.25
N GLY A 387 -16.02 39.47 1.58
CA GLY A 387 -16.48 40.60 2.40
C GLY A 387 -17.90 40.49 2.94
N PHE A 388 -18.62 39.39 2.70
CA PHE A 388 -20.02 39.22 3.11
C PHE A 388 -20.25 38.38 4.40
N GLY A 389 -19.22 38.20 5.26
CA GLY A 389 -19.40 37.64 6.61
C GLY A 389 -19.65 36.12 6.69
N LYS A 390 -20.15 35.64 7.83
CA LYS A 390 -20.30 34.20 8.14
C LYS A 390 -21.23 33.44 7.19
N GLU A 391 -22.36 34.04 6.77
CA GLU A 391 -23.32 33.36 5.91
C GLU A 391 -22.78 33.14 4.49
N ALA A 392 -22.01 34.09 3.96
CA ALA A 392 -21.30 33.92 2.68
C ALA A 392 -20.26 32.80 2.77
N LYS A 393 -19.51 32.69 3.87
CA LYS A 393 -18.59 31.56 4.10
C LYS A 393 -19.32 30.22 4.11
N LYS A 394 -20.47 30.12 4.80
CA LYS A 394 -21.30 28.91 4.80
C LYS A 394 -21.82 28.56 3.40
N LEU A 395 -22.25 29.59 2.64
CA LEU A 395 -22.71 29.40 1.26
C LEU A 395 -21.59 28.87 0.38
N PHE A 396 -20.38 29.43 0.49
CA PHE A 396 -19.22 28.98 -0.27
C PHE A 396 -18.82 27.53 0.08
N GLU A 397 -18.89 27.11 1.35
CA GLU A 397 -18.64 25.73 1.73
C GLU A 397 -19.70 24.76 1.15
N ARG A 398 -20.98 25.15 1.11
CA ARG A 398 -22.04 24.37 0.45
C ARG A 398 -21.78 24.26 -1.05
N TYR A 399 -21.43 25.35 -1.73
CA TYR A 399 -21.03 25.35 -3.13
C TYR A 399 -19.85 24.40 -3.40
N LYS A 400 -18.79 24.48 -2.63
CA LYS A 400 -17.64 23.57 -2.76
C LYS A 400 -18.04 22.10 -2.59
N LYS A 401 -18.93 21.82 -1.65
CA LYS A 401 -19.41 20.46 -1.41
C LYS A 401 -20.24 19.95 -2.59
N ALA A 402 -21.18 20.74 -3.11
CA ALA A 402 -22.01 20.37 -4.25
C ALA A 402 -21.16 20.13 -5.52
N SER A 403 -20.24 21.05 -5.83
CA SER A 403 -19.36 20.92 -6.99
C SER A 403 -18.42 19.73 -6.89
N ARG A 404 -17.86 19.45 -5.70
CA ARG A 404 -17.03 18.25 -5.47
C ARG A 404 -17.80 16.95 -5.61
N THR A 405 -19.08 16.94 -5.18
CA THR A 405 -19.97 15.79 -5.36
C THR A 405 -20.21 15.52 -6.84
N GLN A 406 -20.41 16.57 -7.65
CA GLN A 406 -20.58 16.41 -9.10
C GLN A 406 -19.31 15.88 -9.79
N ILE A 407 -18.12 16.38 -9.39
CA ILE A 407 -16.85 15.87 -9.90
C ILE A 407 -16.62 14.41 -9.51
N LYS A 408 -17.01 14.04 -8.28
CA LYS A 408 -16.90 12.64 -7.82
C LYS A 408 -17.81 11.73 -8.64
N ALA A 409 -19.05 12.13 -8.90
CA ALA A 409 -19.98 11.40 -9.76
C ALA A 409 -19.43 11.23 -11.19
N TYR A 410 -18.82 12.27 -11.75
CA TYR A 410 -18.16 12.19 -13.05
C TYR A 410 -17.03 11.15 -13.08
N VAL A 411 -16.19 11.11 -12.05
CA VAL A 411 -15.11 10.10 -11.96
C VAL A 411 -15.67 8.68 -11.80
N GLU A 412 -16.79 8.52 -11.08
CA GLU A 412 -17.47 7.24 -10.93
C GLU A 412 -18.09 6.79 -12.29
N GLU A 413 -18.70 7.70 -13.04
CA GLU A 413 -19.23 7.44 -14.40
C GLU A 413 -18.14 7.06 -15.39
N ILE A 414 -16.97 7.75 -15.35
CA ILE A 414 -15.80 7.37 -16.17
C ILE A 414 -15.35 5.94 -15.85
N ASN A 415 -15.20 5.60 -14.57
CA ASN A 415 -14.77 4.28 -14.17
C ASN A 415 -15.76 3.18 -14.59
N LEU A 416 -17.06 3.46 -14.53
CA LEU A 416 -18.09 2.52 -14.97
C LEU A 416 -18.06 2.34 -16.49
N SER A 417 -17.97 3.43 -17.25
CA SER A 417 -17.86 3.41 -18.72
C SER A 417 -16.61 2.63 -19.15
N TYR A 418 -15.49 2.84 -18.47
CA TYR A 418 -14.25 2.11 -18.73
C TYR A 418 -14.40 0.60 -18.47
N THR A 419 -15.08 0.20 -17.39
CA THR A 419 -15.35 -1.21 -17.11
C THR A 419 -16.18 -1.87 -18.20
N GLN A 420 -17.20 -1.17 -18.71
CA GLN A 420 -18.02 -1.65 -19.82
C GLN A 420 -17.21 -1.80 -21.11
N TYR A 421 -16.36 -0.83 -21.40
CA TYR A 421 -15.44 -0.87 -22.53
C TYR A 421 -14.44 -2.04 -22.43
N GLU A 422 -13.86 -2.30 -21.25
CA GLU A 422 -12.99 -3.47 -21.04
C GLU A 422 -13.73 -4.80 -21.31
N GLU A 423 -15.00 -4.92 -20.93
CA GLU A 423 -15.80 -6.13 -21.22
C GLU A 423 -16.07 -6.27 -22.74
N GLU A 424 -16.34 -5.17 -23.43
CA GLU A 424 -16.51 -5.17 -24.88
C GLU A 424 -15.22 -5.59 -25.60
N LEU A 425 -14.06 -5.10 -25.17
CA LEU A 425 -12.76 -5.51 -25.70
C LEU A 425 -12.51 -7.02 -25.51
N LYS A 426 -12.89 -7.56 -24.36
CA LYS A 426 -12.78 -9.01 -24.12
C LYS A 426 -13.67 -9.82 -25.06
N GLN A 427 -14.89 -9.34 -25.31
CA GLN A 427 -15.81 -9.99 -26.23
C GLN A 427 -15.27 -9.98 -27.68
N ILE A 428 -14.72 -8.86 -28.12
CA ILE A 428 -14.08 -8.74 -29.43
C ILE A 428 -12.89 -9.71 -29.56
N MET A 429 -12.10 -9.89 -28.50
CA MET A 429 -11.02 -10.87 -28.48
C MET A 429 -11.54 -12.32 -28.62
N ILE A 430 -12.60 -12.67 -27.90
CA ILE A 430 -13.21 -14.00 -27.97
C ILE A 430 -13.75 -14.25 -29.41
N GLU A 431 -14.38 -13.26 -30.02
CA GLU A 431 -14.88 -13.37 -31.41
C GLU A 431 -13.74 -13.58 -32.39
N TYR A 432 -12.61 -12.92 -32.22
CA TYR A 432 -11.41 -13.16 -33.02
C TYR A 432 -10.88 -14.58 -32.83
N GLU A 433 -10.83 -15.09 -31.61
CA GLU A 433 -10.44 -16.47 -31.30
C GLU A 433 -11.30 -17.49 -32.05
N ILE A 434 -12.62 -17.28 -32.02
CA ILE A 434 -13.57 -18.14 -32.69
C ILE A 434 -13.37 -18.06 -34.23
N ALA A 435 -13.15 -16.86 -34.76
CA ALA A 435 -12.96 -16.64 -36.20
C ALA A 435 -11.69 -17.35 -36.72
N VAL A 436 -10.57 -17.24 -35.99
CA VAL A 436 -9.30 -17.91 -36.36
C VAL A 436 -9.40 -19.43 -36.27
N GLY A 437 -10.21 -19.96 -35.33
CA GLY A 437 -10.44 -21.41 -35.16
C GLY A 437 -11.47 -22.00 -36.17
N SER A 438 -12.13 -21.18 -36.99
CA SER A 438 -13.19 -21.61 -37.86
C SER A 438 -12.64 -22.01 -39.24
N GLU A 439 -13.11 -23.16 -39.81
CA GLU A 439 -12.73 -23.59 -41.15
C GLU A 439 -13.21 -22.57 -42.22
N GLY A 440 -12.28 -22.10 -43.05
CA GLY A 440 -12.57 -21.22 -44.21
C GLY A 440 -12.36 -19.72 -43.97
N VAL A 441 -11.95 -19.28 -42.78
CA VAL A 441 -11.58 -17.88 -42.50
C VAL A 441 -10.07 -17.72 -42.63
N SER A 442 -9.60 -16.76 -43.42
CA SER A 442 -8.17 -16.45 -43.49
C SER A 442 -7.76 -15.63 -42.27
N ALA A 443 -6.55 -15.82 -41.76
CA ALA A 443 -6.01 -15.06 -40.66
C ALA A 443 -6.02 -13.53 -40.87
N ASP A 444 -5.76 -13.11 -42.13
CA ASP A 444 -5.79 -11.70 -42.53
C ASP A 444 -7.21 -11.09 -42.48
N ALA A 445 -8.23 -11.87 -42.85
CA ALA A 445 -9.61 -11.42 -42.77
C ALA A 445 -10.07 -11.30 -41.29
N ALA A 446 -9.71 -12.26 -40.46
CA ALA A 446 -9.98 -12.22 -39.02
C ALA A 446 -9.28 -11.04 -38.34
N LEU A 447 -8.04 -10.75 -38.72
CA LEU A 447 -7.28 -9.61 -38.21
C LEU A 447 -7.91 -8.27 -38.59
N THR A 448 -8.37 -8.14 -39.84
CA THR A 448 -9.04 -6.94 -40.35
C THR A 448 -10.36 -6.68 -39.61
N ASP A 449 -11.15 -7.72 -39.38
CA ASP A 449 -12.40 -7.64 -38.62
C ASP A 449 -12.15 -7.25 -37.16
N TYR A 450 -11.14 -7.84 -36.54
CA TYR A 450 -10.71 -7.51 -35.15
C TYR A 450 -10.31 -6.04 -35.05
N GLU A 451 -9.45 -5.52 -35.92
CA GLU A 451 -9.05 -4.11 -35.94
C GLU A 451 -10.24 -3.17 -36.10
N SER A 452 -11.16 -3.51 -37.02
CA SER A 452 -12.37 -2.72 -37.26
C SER A 452 -13.25 -2.63 -36.00
N LYS A 453 -13.48 -3.75 -35.35
CA LYS A 453 -14.26 -3.83 -34.10
C LYS A 453 -13.61 -3.06 -32.96
N LEU A 454 -12.29 -3.18 -32.77
CA LEU A 454 -11.57 -2.42 -31.78
C LEU A 454 -11.70 -0.91 -31.96
N ARG A 455 -11.54 -0.44 -33.20
CA ARG A 455 -11.68 0.99 -33.51
C ARG A 455 -13.10 1.49 -33.29
N SER A 456 -14.10 0.68 -33.64
CA SER A 456 -15.51 1.02 -33.41
C SER A 456 -15.84 1.12 -31.90
N ALA A 457 -15.39 0.15 -31.12
CA ALA A 457 -15.56 0.18 -29.67
C ALA A 457 -14.87 1.39 -29.02
N PHE A 458 -13.65 1.72 -29.46
CA PHE A 458 -12.93 2.89 -29.01
C PHE A 458 -13.65 4.21 -29.33
N GLU A 459 -14.16 4.37 -30.56
CA GLU A 459 -14.89 5.56 -30.97
C GLU A 459 -16.20 5.72 -30.21
N ALA A 460 -16.93 4.62 -29.95
CA ALA A 460 -18.14 4.63 -29.12
C ALA A 460 -17.85 5.05 -27.68
N HIS A 461 -16.81 4.48 -27.06
CA HIS A 461 -16.40 4.84 -25.70
C HIS A 461 -15.97 6.31 -25.61
N ARG A 462 -15.19 6.79 -26.58
CA ARG A 462 -14.74 8.18 -26.66
C ARG A 462 -15.90 9.16 -26.79
N SER A 463 -16.90 8.82 -27.60
CA SER A 463 -18.10 9.65 -27.77
C SER A 463 -18.91 9.74 -26.47
N GLY A 464 -19.11 8.62 -25.77
CA GLY A 464 -19.79 8.58 -24.48
C GLY A 464 -19.03 9.36 -23.39
N SER A 465 -17.70 9.29 -23.39
CA SER A 465 -16.86 10.07 -22.47
C SER A 465 -16.95 11.58 -22.73
N ALA A 466 -17.04 11.99 -24.00
CA ALA A 466 -17.22 13.40 -24.36
C ALA A 466 -18.57 13.95 -23.90
N GLU A 467 -19.67 13.20 -24.12
CA GLU A 467 -21.01 13.58 -23.64
C GLU A 467 -21.08 13.69 -22.13
N ASN A 468 -20.44 12.76 -21.40
CA ASN A 468 -20.33 12.79 -19.96
C ASN A 468 -19.60 14.04 -19.46
N LYS A 469 -18.51 14.41 -20.14
CA LYS A 469 -17.75 15.62 -19.82
C LYS A 469 -18.63 16.87 -20.00
N GLU A 470 -19.28 17.01 -21.17
CA GLU A 470 -20.13 18.17 -21.45
C GLU A 470 -21.29 18.29 -20.46
N ARG A 471 -21.94 17.18 -20.13
CA ARG A 471 -23.01 17.14 -19.11
C ARG A 471 -22.48 17.56 -17.73
N THR A 472 -21.29 17.13 -17.36
CA THR A 472 -20.69 17.49 -16.06
C THR A 472 -20.30 18.96 -16.02
N VAL A 473 -19.72 19.50 -17.08
CA VAL A 473 -19.39 20.91 -17.20
C VAL A 473 -20.66 21.77 -17.09
N SER A 474 -21.73 21.40 -17.82
CA SER A 474 -23.03 22.09 -17.74
C SER A 474 -23.58 22.10 -16.31
N LYS A 475 -23.56 20.96 -15.61
CA LYS A 475 -23.99 20.88 -14.22
C LYS A 475 -23.14 21.70 -13.26
N LEU A 476 -21.83 21.81 -13.48
CA LEU A 476 -20.95 22.66 -12.67
C LEU A 476 -21.28 24.16 -12.88
N ILE A 477 -21.64 24.54 -14.09
CA ILE A 477 -22.10 25.90 -14.41
C ILE A 477 -23.45 26.16 -13.72
N GLU A 478 -24.44 25.27 -13.85
CA GLU A 478 -25.74 25.37 -13.19
C GLU A 478 -25.62 25.53 -11.66
N ILE A 479 -24.80 24.69 -11.02
CA ILE A 479 -24.49 24.80 -9.60
C ILE A 479 -23.88 26.17 -9.27
N THR A 480 -22.98 26.66 -10.10
CA THR A 480 -22.34 27.97 -9.89
C THR A 480 -23.37 29.10 -9.97
N ASP A 481 -24.22 29.06 -10.98
CA ASP A 481 -25.24 30.08 -11.21
C ASP A 481 -26.32 30.09 -10.08
N GLU A 482 -26.73 28.90 -9.63
CA GLU A 482 -27.65 28.74 -8.49
C GLU A 482 -27.06 29.40 -7.22
N TYR A 483 -25.83 29.05 -6.88
CA TYR A 483 -25.19 29.58 -5.68
C TYR A 483 -24.80 31.06 -5.83
N ALA A 484 -24.51 31.55 -7.04
CA ALA A 484 -24.30 32.97 -7.32
C ALA A 484 -25.61 33.78 -7.13
N GLN A 485 -26.77 33.27 -7.57
CA GLN A 485 -28.09 33.89 -7.35
C GLN A 485 -28.40 33.99 -5.86
N ILE A 486 -28.13 32.95 -5.07
CA ILE A 486 -28.27 33.02 -3.61
C ILE A 486 -27.31 34.07 -3.03
N GLY A 487 -26.05 34.14 -3.52
CA GLY A 487 -25.07 35.13 -3.09
C GLY A 487 -25.47 36.58 -3.37
N THR A 488 -26.17 36.84 -4.47
CA THR A 488 -26.66 38.19 -4.80
C THR A 488 -27.72 38.69 -3.83
N SER A 489 -28.41 37.80 -3.13
CA SER A 489 -29.37 38.20 -2.07
C SER A 489 -28.67 38.88 -0.89
N PHE A 490 -27.41 38.53 -0.61
CA PHE A 490 -26.61 39.20 0.42
C PHE A 490 -26.19 40.64 0.04
N CYS A 491 -26.13 40.94 -1.27
CA CYS A 491 -25.81 42.28 -1.75
C CYS A 491 -27.01 43.24 -1.54
N LYS A 492 -28.24 42.74 -1.69
CA LYS A 492 -29.47 43.56 -1.58
C LYS A 492 -29.83 43.96 -0.14
N THR A 493 -29.34 43.21 0.85
CA THR A 493 -29.60 43.48 2.27
C THR A 493 -28.64 44.51 2.89
N LYS A 494 -27.58 44.94 2.17
CA LYS A 494 -26.61 45.96 2.64
C LYS A 494 -26.92 47.38 2.19
N GLU A 495 -27.96 47.66 1.43
CA GLU A 495 -28.33 49.00 0.98
C GLU A 495 -29.17 49.82 1.99
N THR A 496 -29.44 49.30 3.18
CA THR A 496 -30.00 50.07 4.28
C THR A 496 -28.96 50.16 5.41
N PRO A 497 -28.42 51.38 5.71
CA PRO A 497 -27.58 51.54 6.87
C PRO A 497 -28.47 51.54 8.13
N ASP A 498 -28.35 50.49 8.94
CA ASP A 498 -28.87 50.53 10.31
C ASP A 498 -27.70 50.94 11.22
N GLU A 499 -27.80 52.18 11.71
CA GLU A 499 -26.96 52.69 12.78
C GLU A 499 -27.43 52.03 14.08
N SER A 500 -26.66 51.13 14.60
CA SER A 500 -26.50 50.80 16.03
C SER A 500 -26.19 49.32 16.28
N ASP A 501 -24.91 49.00 16.40
CA ASP A 501 -24.42 48.18 17.53
C ASP A 501 -22.88 48.15 17.57
N PRO A 502 -22.24 48.70 18.62
CA PRO A 502 -20.79 48.67 18.78
C PRO A 502 -20.24 47.32 19.23
N SER A 503 -21.08 46.30 19.39
CA SER A 503 -20.69 44.97 19.93
C SER A 503 -20.13 44.00 18.87
N GLU A 504 -20.34 44.26 17.55
CA GLU A 504 -19.88 43.35 16.49
C GLU A 504 -18.38 43.53 16.13
N GLN A 505 -17.74 44.67 16.48
CA GLN A 505 -16.32 44.87 16.17
C GLN A 505 -15.37 44.12 17.14
N ALA A 506 -15.88 43.64 18.27
CA ALA A 506 -15.07 42.89 19.23
C ALA A 506 -15.03 41.36 18.95
N GLU A 507 -16.03 40.83 18.21
CA GLU A 507 -16.05 39.37 17.89
C GLU A 507 -15.22 39.01 16.63
N ASP A 508 -15.07 39.94 15.68
CA ASP A 508 -14.23 39.68 14.49
C ASP A 508 -12.71 39.69 14.81
N ALA A 509 -12.30 40.38 15.86
CA ALA A 509 -10.92 40.35 16.33
C ALA A 509 -10.57 39.06 17.11
N ALA A 510 -11.58 38.34 17.65
CA ALA A 510 -11.39 37.07 18.35
C ALA A 510 -11.40 35.86 17.40
N ALA A 511 -11.95 35.99 16.19
CA ALA A 511 -12.04 34.88 15.22
C ALA A 511 -10.76 34.70 14.39
N GLU A 512 -9.87 35.69 14.31
CA GLU A 512 -8.57 35.57 13.65
C GLU A 512 -7.48 34.93 14.56
N ALA A 513 -7.74 34.81 15.86
CA ALA A 513 -6.80 34.21 16.82
C ALA A 513 -6.93 32.68 16.94
N ASP A 514 -7.93 32.05 16.31
CA ASP A 514 -8.25 30.62 16.51
C ASP A 514 -7.84 29.72 15.32
N THR A 515 -6.91 30.18 14.47
CA THR A 515 -6.35 29.36 13.37
C THR A 515 -4.88 29.01 13.52
N ALA A 516 -4.33 29.06 14.74
CA ALA A 516 -3.05 28.42 15.05
C ALA A 516 -3.29 26.98 15.50
N PRO A 517 -2.46 26.01 15.08
CA PRO A 517 -2.61 24.63 15.53
C PRO A 517 -2.31 24.54 17.03
N ALA A 518 -3.17 23.85 17.75
CA ALA A 518 -3.02 23.58 19.17
C ALA A 518 -1.73 22.79 19.44
N GLU A 519 -0.75 23.44 20.02
CA GLU A 519 0.30 22.79 20.78
C GLU A 519 -0.30 22.32 22.11
N SER A 520 -0.11 21.07 22.42
CA SER A 520 -0.47 20.48 23.72
C SER A 520 0.39 21.10 24.82
N PRO A 521 -0.19 21.57 25.94
CA PRO A 521 0.60 22.11 27.03
C PRO A 521 1.30 20.96 27.79
N GLU A 522 2.61 21.05 27.86
CA GLU A 522 3.39 20.37 28.91
C GLU A 522 2.99 20.95 30.27
N ALA A 523 2.59 20.08 31.18
CA ALA A 523 2.32 20.43 32.55
C ALA A 523 3.65 20.60 33.31
N GLU A 524 4.04 21.84 33.61
CA GLU A 524 4.96 22.13 34.69
C GLU A 524 4.24 21.98 36.02
N GLU A 525 4.55 20.93 36.78
CA GLU A 525 4.26 20.85 38.20
C GLU A 525 5.28 21.69 39.00
N SER A 526 4.83 22.82 39.49
CA SER A 526 5.52 23.58 40.51
C SER A 526 5.29 22.94 41.90
N VAL A 527 6.39 22.61 42.56
CA VAL A 527 6.50 22.18 43.94
C VAL A 527 6.10 23.31 44.88
N GLU A 528 5.09 23.14 45.73
CA GLU A 528 4.96 23.85 46.99
C GLU A 528 4.82 22.85 48.13
N ASN A 529 5.81 22.94 49.03
CA ASN A 529 5.81 22.34 50.36
C ASN A 529 4.66 22.89 51.22
N ASN A 530 3.97 22.02 51.93
CA ASN A 530 3.62 22.33 53.30
C ASN A 530 3.46 21.06 54.16
N ASP A 531 4.08 21.15 55.26
CA ASP A 531 4.32 20.34 56.43
C ASP A 531 3.05 20.04 57.22
N ALA A 532 3.13 18.99 58.03
CA ALA A 532 2.45 18.68 59.30
C ALA A 532 1.41 17.54 59.32
N GLY A 533 1.74 16.53 60.10
CA GLY A 533 0.82 15.83 60.97
C GLY A 533 0.69 14.32 60.80
N GLU A 534 1.56 13.55 61.44
CA GLU A 534 1.20 12.25 62.05
C GLU A 534 0.14 12.45 63.17
N PRO A 535 -0.63 11.46 63.66
CA PRO A 535 -0.19 10.09 63.93
C PRO A 535 -1.27 8.95 63.84
N ASP A 536 -0.71 7.74 63.92
CA ASP A 536 -1.18 6.55 64.67
C ASP A 536 -2.35 5.65 64.21
N THR A 537 -1.96 4.38 64.09
CA THR A 537 -2.41 3.10 64.69
C THR A 537 -3.37 2.16 63.88
N HIS A 538 -2.87 0.89 63.84
CA HIS A 538 -3.55 -0.43 63.92
C HIS A 538 -4.47 -0.84 62.74
N GLU A 539 -4.27 -1.96 62.05
CA GLU A 539 -3.89 -3.38 62.31
C GLU A 539 -3.28 -3.99 61.06
#